data_decea55f61f416ddcbddf9bfda550ef3
#
_entry.id   decea55f61f416ddcbddf9bfda550ef3
#
_cell.length_a   1.000
_cell.length_b   1.000
_cell.length_c   1.000
_cell.angle_alpha   90.00
_cell.angle_beta   90.00
_cell.angle_gamma   90.00
#
_symmetry.space_group_name_H-M   'P 1'
#
loop_
_entity.id
_entity.type
_entity.pdbx_description
1 polymer ?
#
loop_
_entity_poly.entity_id
_entity_poly.type
_entity_poly.pdbx_seq_one_letter_code
_entity_poly.pdbx_strand_id
1 'polypeptide(L)'
;MLRAKRQNKLLAEPAAVATGDIAFNLIVFFLVCASTQPDSGRKQDLPSSEKTKAAQEVKNVELGLTRTRSVVSLNGDPIKTSELHDRLRRILEGKKRAEDRIIVVKSKSDVPYDHWIAVTSVIQESGASITIQREEEQTVAVQ
;
A
#
# COMPACT_ATOMS: atom_id res chain seq x y z
N MET A 1 0.78 -53.29 67.12
CA MET A 1 1.09 -53.24 65.66
C MET A 1 0.72 -51.88 65.09
N LEU A 2 1.69 -51.06 64.95
CA LEU A 2 1.49 -49.71 64.39
C LEU A 2 1.59 -49.76 62.84
N ARG A 3 0.46 -49.62 62.21
CA ARG A 3 0.34 -49.59 60.72
C ARG A 3 0.87 -48.26 60.23
N ALA A 4 2.06 -48.26 59.68
CA ALA A 4 2.63 -47.04 59.02
C ALA A 4 1.75 -46.63 57.87
N LYS A 5 1.13 -45.46 58.00
CA LYS A 5 0.36 -44.82 56.97
C LYS A 5 1.33 -44.33 55.86
N ARG A 6 1.39 -45.08 54.76
CA ARG A 6 2.08 -44.62 53.54
C ARG A 6 1.45 -43.32 53.11
N GLN A 7 2.14 -42.19 53.31
CA GLN A 7 1.82 -40.96 52.68
C GLN A 7 2.21 -41.10 51.20
N ASN A 8 1.23 -41.28 50.38
CA ASN A 8 1.42 -41.10 48.95
C ASN A 8 1.78 -39.63 48.71
N LYS A 9 3.06 -39.34 48.63
CA LYS A 9 3.55 -38.13 47.95
C LYS A 9 3.27 -38.30 46.46
N LEU A 10 2.01 -38.19 46.08
CA LEU A 10 1.61 -38.18 44.71
C LEU A 10 1.90 -36.77 44.15
N LEU A 11 3.09 -36.61 43.54
CA LEU A 11 3.18 -36.08 42.20
C LEU A 11 2.62 -34.65 42.03
N ALA A 12 3.08 -33.71 42.84
CA ALA A 12 2.86 -32.28 42.53
C ALA A 12 3.89 -31.74 41.51
N GLU A 13 5.02 -32.43 41.37
CA GLU A 13 6.11 -31.94 40.47
C GLU A 13 5.82 -32.07 38.95
N PRO A 14 5.16 -33.11 38.43
CA PRO A 14 4.91 -33.18 36.99
C PRO A 14 3.96 -32.13 36.47
N ALA A 15 3.00 -31.70 37.29
CA ALA A 15 2.02 -30.71 36.89
C ALA A 15 2.66 -29.30 36.72
N ALA A 16 3.60 -28.92 37.58
CA ALA A 16 4.29 -27.65 37.47
C ALA A 16 5.21 -27.59 36.24
N VAL A 17 5.89 -28.67 35.90
CA VAL A 17 6.73 -28.78 34.70
C VAL A 17 5.89 -28.70 33.42
N ALA A 18 4.75 -29.41 33.38
CA ALA A 18 3.84 -29.36 32.24
C ALA A 18 3.22 -27.98 32.05
N THR A 19 2.87 -27.28 33.12
CA THR A 19 2.34 -25.92 33.07
C THR A 19 3.40 -24.94 32.60
N GLY A 20 4.65 -25.11 33.01
CA GLY A 20 5.79 -24.30 32.54
C GLY A 20 6.06 -24.47 31.06
N ASP A 21 5.96 -25.69 30.53
CA ASP A 21 6.14 -25.99 29.11
C ASP A 21 5.04 -25.31 28.24
N ILE A 22 3.78 -25.42 28.67
CA ILE A 22 2.65 -24.75 28.01
C ILE A 22 2.84 -23.22 28.01
N ALA A 23 3.25 -22.65 29.16
CA ALA A 23 3.50 -21.24 29.29
C ALA A 23 4.65 -20.77 28.34
N PHE A 24 5.73 -21.56 28.30
CA PHE A 24 6.85 -21.30 27.39
C PHE A 24 6.45 -21.35 25.94
N ASN A 25 5.70 -22.35 25.51
CA ASN A 25 5.18 -22.47 24.15
C ASN A 25 4.27 -21.29 23.77
N LEU A 26 3.43 -20.83 24.69
CA LEU A 26 2.60 -19.63 24.47
C LEU A 26 3.44 -18.37 24.30
N ILE A 27 4.47 -18.20 25.13
CA ILE A 27 5.37 -17.03 25.02
C ILE A 27 6.08 -17.04 23.68
N VAL A 28 6.63 -18.16 23.24
CA VAL A 28 7.30 -18.32 21.95
C VAL A 28 6.31 -18.05 20.81
N PHE A 29 5.10 -18.56 20.90
CA PHE A 29 4.05 -18.32 19.91
C PHE A 29 3.73 -16.83 19.78
N PHE A 30 3.49 -16.13 20.87
CA PHE A 30 3.25 -14.70 20.86
C PHE A 30 4.45 -13.90 20.39
N LEU A 31 5.66 -14.32 20.72
CA LEU A 31 6.89 -13.68 20.24
C LEU A 31 7.03 -13.79 18.74
N VAL A 32 6.74 -14.96 18.16
CA VAL A 32 6.74 -15.15 16.69
C VAL A 32 5.64 -14.32 16.06
N CYS A 33 4.43 -14.30 16.62
CA CYS A 33 3.33 -13.47 16.10
C CYS A 33 3.64 -11.96 16.19
N ALA A 34 4.32 -11.52 17.25
CA ALA A 34 4.72 -10.12 17.41
C ALA A 34 5.91 -9.75 16.50
N SER A 35 6.74 -10.71 16.14
CA SER A 35 7.86 -10.52 15.22
C SER A 35 7.46 -10.52 13.74
N THR A 36 6.24 -10.96 13.41
CA THR A 36 5.69 -10.71 12.09
C THR A 36 5.44 -9.21 11.98
N GLN A 37 6.44 -8.48 11.48
CA GLN A 37 6.21 -7.11 11.08
C GLN A 37 5.09 -7.16 10.05
N PRO A 38 3.94 -6.49 10.29
CA PRO A 38 3.00 -6.29 9.22
C PRO A 38 3.80 -5.63 8.12
N ASP A 39 3.81 -6.23 6.93
CA ASP A 39 4.29 -5.55 5.75
C ASP A 39 3.70 -4.16 5.82
N SER A 40 4.55 -3.20 6.18
CA SER A 40 4.15 -1.81 6.19
C SER A 40 3.88 -1.50 4.73
N GLY A 41 2.63 -1.75 4.36
CA GLY A 41 2.11 -1.39 3.05
C GLY A 41 2.55 0.03 2.80
N ARG A 42 3.00 0.30 1.60
CA ARG A 42 3.44 1.61 1.16
C ARG A 42 2.44 2.65 1.65
N LYS A 43 2.86 3.59 2.49
CA LYS A 43 2.02 4.70 2.93
C LYS A 43 1.60 5.48 1.69
N GLN A 44 0.37 5.27 1.26
CA GLN A 44 -0.28 6.16 0.32
C GLN A 44 -1.01 7.21 1.14
N ASP A 45 -0.51 8.43 1.12
CA ASP A 45 -1.29 9.58 1.58
C ASP A 45 -2.41 9.78 0.56
N LEU A 46 -3.57 9.26 0.88
CA LEU A 46 -4.78 9.54 0.13
C LEU A 46 -5.17 10.99 0.42
N PRO A 47 -5.16 11.87 -0.59
CA PRO A 47 -5.63 13.22 -0.39
C PRO A 47 -7.09 13.19 0.02
N SER A 48 -7.41 13.79 1.16
CA SER A 48 -8.77 14.02 1.62
C SER A 48 -9.54 14.81 0.57
N SER A 49 -10.68 14.30 0.16
CA SER A 49 -11.53 14.87 -0.90
C SER A 49 -12.05 16.30 -0.63
N GLU A 50 -11.85 16.83 0.56
CA GLU A 50 -12.28 18.18 0.91
C GLU A 50 -11.34 19.29 0.42
N LYS A 51 -10.07 19.00 0.13
CA LYS A 51 -9.12 20.01 -0.36
C LYS A 51 -9.10 20.17 -1.88
N THR A 52 -9.78 19.32 -2.62
CA THR A 52 -9.68 19.26 -4.09
C THR A 52 -10.47 20.38 -4.78
N LYS A 53 -11.36 21.12 -4.09
CA LYS A 53 -12.16 22.19 -4.70
C LYS A 53 -11.47 23.56 -4.75
N ALA A 54 -10.38 23.76 -4.04
CA ALA A 54 -9.69 25.05 -3.97
C ALA A 54 -8.38 25.14 -4.78
N ALA A 55 -7.91 24.02 -5.35
CA ALA A 55 -6.72 23.99 -6.21
C ALA A 55 -7.13 24.12 -7.67
N GLN A 56 -7.84 25.22 -8.00
CA GLN A 56 -8.13 25.58 -9.36
C GLN A 56 -6.88 26.15 -10.03
N GLU A 57 -6.60 25.65 -11.22
CA GLU A 57 -5.70 26.20 -12.24
C GLU A 57 -4.17 26.08 -12.06
N VAL A 58 -3.68 25.20 -11.22
CA VAL A 58 -2.35 24.69 -11.47
C VAL A 58 -2.45 23.71 -12.65
N LYS A 59 -1.66 23.91 -13.73
CA LYS A 59 -1.58 22.94 -14.84
C LYS A 59 -1.09 21.60 -14.29
N ASN A 60 -2.01 20.82 -13.74
CA ASN A 60 -1.73 19.51 -13.24
C ASN A 60 -1.29 18.63 -14.40
N VAL A 61 -0.26 17.84 -14.17
CA VAL A 61 0.17 16.86 -15.16
C VAL A 61 -0.83 15.71 -15.13
N GLU A 62 -1.48 15.48 -16.25
CA GLU A 62 -2.42 14.38 -16.40
C GLU A 62 -1.71 13.14 -16.96
N LEU A 63 -1.87 12.00 -16.28
CA LEU A 63 -1.33 10.74 -16.72
C LEU A 63 -2.44 9.72 -16.87
N GLY A 64 -2.71 9.32 -18.11
CA GLY A 64 -3.70 8.31 -18.46
C GLY A 64 -3.07 6.92 -18.53
N LEU A 65 -3.63 5.97 -17.79
CA LEU A 65 -3.25 4.57 -17.88
C LEU A 65 -4.11 3.85 -18.92
N THR A 66 -3.43 3.14 -19.81
CA THR A 66 -4.08 2.31 -20.82
C THR A 66 -3.95 0.84 -20.47
N ARG A 67 -4.77 -0.01 -21.10
CA ARG A 67 -4.67 -1.46 -20.96
C ARG A 67 -3.31 -2.00 -21.41
N THR A 68 -2.65 -1.29 -22.32
CA THR A 68 -1.35 -1.67 -22.86
C THR A 68 -0.25 -1.26 -21.87
N ARG A 69 0.49 -2.23 -21.35
CA ARG A 69 1.55 -2.02 -20.33
C ARG A 69 2.74 -1.18 -20.81
N SER A 70 2.96 -1.10 -22.10
CA SER A 70 4.11 -0.39 -22.68
C SER A 70 3.87 1.07 -22.98
N VAL A 71 2.61 1.54 -22.89
CA VAL A 71 2.22 2.89 -23.28
C VAL A 71 1.38 3.53 -22.19
N VAL A 72 1.72 4.75 -21.83
CA VAL A 72 0.94 5.64 -20.96
C VAL A 72 0.67 6.95 -21.68
N SER A 73 -0.41 7.61 -21.35
CA SER A 73 -0.71 8.94 -21.92
C SER A 73 -0.29 10.01 -20.94
N LEU A 74 0.58 10.91 -21.36
CA LEU A 74 1.02 12.06 -20.56
C LEU A 74 0.48 13.34 -21.20
N ASN A 75 -0.42 14.03 -20.49
CA ASN A 75 -1.15 15.22 -20.98
C ASN A 75 -1.86 14.98 -22.34
N GLY A 76 -2.29 13.77 -22.61
CA GLY A 76 -2.92 13.36 -23.86
C GLY A 76 -1.99 12.74 -24.90
N ASP A 77 -0.67 12.91 -24.75
CA ASP A 77 0.31 12.32 -25.67
C ASP A 77 0.73 10.91 -25.24
N PRO A 78 0.66 9.92 -26.13
CA PRO A 78 1.10 8.57 -25.83
C PRO A 78 2.63 8.50 -25.76
N ILE A 79 3.15 8.03 -24.64
CA ILE A 79 4.59 7.81 -24.42
C ILE A 79 4.86 6.39 -23.96
N LYS A 80 6.08 5.91 -24.17
CA LYS A 80 6.49 4.61 -23.64
C LYS A 80 6.67 4.68 -22.12
N THR A 81 6.24 3.64 -21.44
CA THR A 81 6.40 3.53 -19.98
C THR A 81 7.88 3.65 -19.55
N SER A 82 8.82 3.18 -20.39
CA SER A 82 10.26 3.31 -20.15
C SER A 82 10.77 4.75 -20.17
N GLU A 83 10.11 5.63 -20.90
CA GLU A 83 10.48 7.06 -21.02
C GLU A 83 9.78 7.93 -19.98
N LEU A 84 8.82 7.37 -19.24
CA LEU A 84 7.99 8.09 -18.29
C LEU A 84 8.82 8.79 -17.21
N HIS A 85 9.80 8.10 -16.65
CA HIS A 85 10.66 8.63 -15.59
C HIS A 85 11.39 9.91 -16.04
N ASP A 86 12.04 9.86 -17.21
CA ASP A 86 12.81 10.99 -17.73
C ASP A 86 11.91 12.18 -18.12
N ARG A 87 10.74 11.90 -18.65
CA ARG A 87 9.73 12.92 -18.96
C ARG A 87 9.20 13.61 -17.72
N LEU A 88 8.84 12.83 -16.71
CA LEU A 88 8.36 13.37 -15.43
C LEU A 88 9.44 14.19 -14.73
N ARG A 89 10.67 13.73 -14.72
CA ARG A 89 11.78 14.46 -14.13
C ARG A 89 11.94 15.83 -14.76
N ARG A 90 11.95 15.93 -16.09
CA ARG A 90 12.05 17.22 -16.81
C ARG A 90 10.90 18.17 -16.49
N ILE A 91 9.67 17.64 -16.39
CA ILE A 91 8.49 18.46 -16.08
C ILE A 91 8.55 18.95 -14.62
N LEU A 92 9.03 18.12 -13.71
CA LEU A 92 9.09 18.42 -12.29
C LEU A 92 10.29 19.29 -11.89
N GLU A 93 11.38 19.31 -12.66
CA GLU A 93 12.55 20.17 -12.43
C GLU A 93 12.18 21.65 -12.43
N GLY A 94 11.18 22.05 -13.22
CA GLY A 94 10.64 23.42 -13.24
C GLY A 94 9.71 23.76 -12.08
N LYS A 95 9.28 22.78 -11.28
CA LYS A 95 8.28 22.94 -10.23
C LYS A 95 8.93 22.84 -8.85
N LYS A 96 9.07 23.99 -8.16
CA LYS A 96 9.76 24.06 -6.85
C LYS A 96 8.85 23.80 -5.66
N ARG A 97 7.53 24.02 -5.80
CA ARG A 97 6.56 23.83 -4.70
C ARG A 97 5.99 22.41 -4.73
N ALA A 98 5.79 21.81 -3.56
CA ALA A 98 5.18 20.51 -3.45
C ALA A 98 3.76 20.48 -4.04
N GLU A 99 3.03 21.57 -3.93
CA GLU A 99 1.68 21.76 -4.49
C GLU A 99 1.64 21.73 -6.02
N ASP A 100 2.73 22.13 -6.67
CA ASP A 100 2.84 22.12 -8.13
C ASP A 100 3.27 20.74 -8.67
N ARG A 101 3.71 19.84 -7.81
CA ARG A 101 4.17 18.47 -8.15
C ARG A 101 3.07 17.43 -8.04
N ILE A 102 1.85 17.82 -8.35
CA ILE A 102 0.70 16.91 -8.32
C ILE A 102 0.51 16.33 -9.72
N ILE A 103 0.45 15.00 -9.79
CA ILE A 103 0.13 14.25 -11.00
C ILE A 103 -1.24 13.62 -10.81
N VAL A 104 -2.16 13.97 -11.72
CA VAL A 104 -3.50 13.37 -11.75
C VAL A 104 -3.44 12.11 -12.60
N VAL A 105 -3.58 10.96 -11.96
CA VAL A 105 -3.60 9.66 -12.63
C VAL A 105 -5.04 9.30 -12.97
N LYS A 106 -5.35 9.24 -14.27
CA LYS A 106 -6.63 8.77 -14.78
C LYS A 106 -6.51 7.28 -15.11
N SER A 107 -7.28 6.45 -14.46
CA SER A 107 -7.28 5.01 -14.68
C SER A 107 -8.66 4.52 -15.07
N LYS A 108 -8.72 3.70 -16.10
CA LYS A 108 -9.91 2.92 -16.44
C LYS A 108 -9.96 1.64 -15.62
N SER A 109 -11.13 1.06 -15.48
CA SER A 109 -11.34 -0.16 -14.71
C SER A 109 -10.65 -1.41 -15.28
N ASP A 110 -10.23 -1.37 -16.54
CA ASP A 110 -9.62 -2.47 -17.28
C ASP A 110 -8.08 -2.49 -17.22
N VAL A 111 -7.48 -1.57 -16.47
CA VAL A 111 -6.01 -1.48 -16.31
C VAL A 111 -5.51 -2.60 -15.39
N PRO A 112 -4.50 -3.40 -15.82
CA PRO A 112 -3.90 -4.41 -14.97
C PRO A 112 -3.25 -3.79 -13.72
N TYR A 113 -3.43 -4.44 -12.57
CA TYR A 113 -2.93 -3.94 -11.29
C TYR A 113 -1.40 -3.80 -11.25
N ASP A 114 -0.67 -4.73 -11.85
CA ASP A 114 0.79 -4.68 -11.95
C ASP A 114 1.29 -3.48 -12.74
N HIS A 115 0.58 -3.11 -13.82
CA HIS A 115 0.88 -1.90 -14.58
C HIS A 115 0.63 -0.63 -13.76
N TRP A 116 -0.47 -0.62 -13.01
CA TRP A 116 -0.78 0.44 -12.06
C TRP A 116 0.35 0.65 -11.05
N ILE A 117 0.79 -0.42 -10.40
CA ILE A 117 1.86 -0.35 -9.40
C ILE A 117 3.18 0.12 -10.01
N ALA A 118 3.55 -0.39 -11.19
CA ALA A 118 4.78 0.02 -11.87
C ALA A 118 4.80 1.53 -12.16
N VAL A 119 3.72 2.06 -12.71
CA VAL A 119 3.61 3.48 -13.06
C VAL A 119 3.58 4.38 -11.82
N THR A 120 2.80 4.03 -10.80
CA THR A 120 2.74 4.80 -9.55
C THR A 120 4.08 4.81 -8.82
N SER A 121 4.88 3.73 -8.92
CA SER A 121 6.24 3.68 -8.39
C SER A 121 7.14 4.70 -9.05
N VAL A 122 7.13 4.78 -10.37
CA VAL A 122 7.92 5.75 -11.13
C VAL A 122 7.56 7.19 -10.77
N ILE A 123 6.26 7.47 -10.58
CA ILE A 123 5.80 8.81 -10.18
C ILE A 123 6.35 9.18 -8.80
N GLN A 124 6.27 8.26 -7.83
CA GLN A 124 6.76 8.52 -6.47
C GLN A 124 8.28 8.68 -6.42
N GLU A 125 9.04 7.89 -7.20
CA GLU A 125 10.49 8.01 -7.33
C GLU A 125 10.88 9.37 -7.92
N SER A 126 10.04 9.94 -8.77
CA SER A 126 10.22 11.29 -9.33
C SER A 126 9.92 12.42 -8.33
N GLY A 127 9.46 12.10 -7.12
CA GLY A 127 9.16 13.07 -6.06
C GLY A 127 7.86 13.85 -6.29
N ALA A 128 6.91 13.28 -7.00
CA ALA A 128 5.59 13.85 -7.23
C ALA A 128 4.52 13.23 -6.30
N SER A 129 3.50 14.02 -6.00
CA SER A 129 2.29 13.56 -5.30
C SER A 129 1.26 13.05 -6.30
N ILE A 130 0.60 11.95 -5.97
CA ILE A 130 -0.37 11.29 -6.85
C ILE A 130 -1.78 11.67 -6.41
N THR A 131 -2.59 12.12 -7.36
CA THR A 131 -4.05 12.24 -7.20
C THR A 131 -4.72 11.28 -8.18
N ILE A 132 -5.66 10.50 -7.70
CA ILE A 132 -6.34 9.49 -8.51
C ILE A 132 -7.69 10.02 -8.94
N GLN A 133 -7.94 10.02 -10.24
CA GLN A 133 -9.25 10.27 -10.82
C GLN A 133 -9.72 8.99 -11.52
N ARG A 134 -10.77 8.38 -10.96
CA ARG A 134 -11.40 7.22 -11.58
C ARG A 134 -12.39 7.71 -12.62
N GLU A 135 -12.22 7.34 -13.87
CA GLU A 135 -13.25 7.50 -14.89
C GLU A 135 -14.31 6.41 -14.66
N GLU A 136 -15.43 6.79 -14.04
CA GLU A 136 -16.63 5.98 -14.09
C GLU A 136 -17.27 6.21 -15.46
N GLU A 137 -17.35 5.17 -16.29
CA GLU A 137 -18.21 5.18 -17.45
C GLU A 137 -19.66 5.31 -16.96
N GLN A 138 -20.20 6.52 -17.01
CA GLN A 138 -21.64 6.71 -16.91
C GLN A 138 -22.26 6.08 -18.15
N THR A 139 -22.75 4.85 -17.98
CA THR A 139 -23.67 4.27 -18.93
C THR A 139 -24.93 5.10 -18.91
N VAL A 140 -25.02 6.10 -19.78
CA VAL A 140 -26.28 6.79 -20.06
C VAL A 140 -27.18 5.75 -20.71
N ALA A 141 -28.07 5.19 -19.90
CA ALA A 141 -29.16 4.40 -20.42
C ALA A 141 -30.05 5.33 -21.26
N VAL A 142 -29.89 5.28 -22.56
CA VAL A 142 -30.82 5.91 -23.50
C VAL A 142 -32.08 5.06 -23.48
N GLN A 143 -33.13 5.59 -22.85
CA GLN A 143 -34.48 5.09 -22.99
C GLN A 143 -35.04 5.48 -24.35
#